data_4f31decc934446d41650dd2013ce9e9a
#
_entry.id   4f31decc934446d41650dd2013ce9e9a
#
_cell.length_a   1.000
_cell.length_b   1.000
_cell.length_c   1.000
_cell.angle_alpha   90.00
_cell.angle_beta   90.00
_cell.angle_gamma   90.00
#
_symmetry.space_group_name_H-M   'P 1'
#
loop_
_entity.id
_entity.type
_entity.pdbx_description
1 polymer ?
#
loop_
_entity_poly.entity_id
_entity_poly.type
_entity_poly.pdbx_seq_one_letter_code
_entity_poly.pdbx_strand_id
1 'polypeptide(L)'
;VGVGQKVGDTDKFVSAPIHATISGKVVAVGDVKLANGIITKGVTIESDGEMRLYEGIKPPVVTNKAELCAAVRESGLVGLGGAGFPTHVKLNIPEDKEIDTLVINAAECEPYITVDYRECVENAENVLKGVEILKNILGFKQVIIAIEDNKPKVFEIMKEIADRDNDKDDAIKLMTLRSKYPQGAEKMMVLSATGRKVPPGKLPADVGCVVMNVASVAFIARYLETGKTLVSRSVTVDGGAIKNPKNLRVPIGTNIQDIIDYCGGFKSEPRKLISGGPMMGIAICSTQAPICKQNNALLAFADRKDLIKK
;
A
#
# COMPACT_ATOMS: atom_id res chain seq x y z
N VAL A 1 -2.44 25.77 0.88
CA VAL A 1 -2.11 24.50 1.57
C VAL A 1 -0.72 24.04 1.19
N GLY A 2 -0.03 23.38 2.11
CA GLY A 2 1.26 22.72 1.86
C GLY A 2 1.09 21.20 1.75
N VAL A 3 2.06 20.53 1.10
CA VAL A 3 2.09 19.07 0.98
C VAL A 3 2.10 18.42 2.37
N GLY A 4 1.17 17.53 2.62
CA GLY A 4 1.01 16.84 3.90
C GLY A 4 0.09 17.54 4.89
N GLN A 5 -0.45 18.72 4.57
CA GLN A 5 -1.46 19.38 5.39
C GLN A 5 -2.78 18.61 5.33
N LYS A 6 -3.39 18.32 6.50
CA LYS A 6 -4.70 17.67 6.56
C LYS A 6 -5.77 18.58 5.94
N VAL A 7 -6.52 18.05 4.98
CA VAL A 7 -7.57 18.78 4.25
C VAL A 7 -8.94 18.13 4.38
N GLY A 8 -9.01 16.93 4.93
CA GLY A 8 -10.28 16.26 5.21
C GLY A 8 -10.10 15.16 6.26
N ASP A 9 -11.10 15.04 7.14
CA ASP A 9 -11.15 14.02 8.18
C ASP A 9 -12.60 13.74 8.60
N THR A 10 -12.80 12.73 9.42
CA THR A 10 -14.06 12.38 10.06
C THR A 10 -13.78 11.71 11.40
N ASP A 11 -14.72 11.79 12.33
CA ASP A 11 -14.70 11.15 13.64
C ASP A 11 -15.04 9.65 13.61
N LYS A 12 -15.43 9.11 12.44
CA LYS A 12 -15.72 7.68 12.29
C LYS A 12 -14.48 6.85 12.54
N PHE A 13 -14.63 5.78 13.32
CA PHE A 13 -13.51 4.89 13.66
C PHE A 13 -12.87 4.24 12.42
N VAL A 14 -13.69 3.69 11.50
CA VAL A 14 -13.18 3.11 10.24
C VAL A 14 -13.03 4.21 9.20
N SER A 15 -11.98 4.98 9.32
CA SER A 15 -11.65 6.11 8.44
C SER A 15 -10.15 6.36 8.42
N ALA A 16 -9.69 7.22 7.53
CA ALA A 16 -8.34 7.76 7.54
C ALA A 16 -8.36 9.18 6.97
N PRO A 17 -7.70 10.16 7.61
CA PRO A 17 -7.65 11.52 7.12
C PRO A 17 -7.02 11.61 5.73
N ILE A 18 -7.38 12.62 4.97
CA ILE A 18 -6.76 12.97 3.70
C ILE A 18 -5.92 14.23 3.83
N HIS A 19 -4.83 14.27 3.09
CA HIS A 19 -3.83 15.34 3.14
C HIS A 19 -3.64 15.93 1.75
N ALA A 20 -3.29 17.21 1.71
CA ALA A 20 -2.90 17.87 0.47
C ALA A 20 -1.66 17.18 -0.11
N THR A 21 -1.73 16.77 -1.35
CA THR A 21 -0.70 16.01 -2.05
C THR A 21 0.23 16.88 -2.88
N ILE A 22 -0.18 18.13 -3.07
CA ILE A 22 0.58 19.21 -3.73
C ILE A 22 0.44 20.49 -2.89
N SER A 23 1.37 21.42 -3.05
CA SER A 23 1.20 22.77 -2.50
C SER A 23 0.40 23.65 -3.47
N GLY A 24 -0.35 24.61 -2.91
CA GLY A 24 -1.15 25.51 -3.70
C GLY A 24 -2.41 26.03 -2.99
N LYS A 25 -3.42 26.38 -3.77
CA LYS A 25 -4.69 26.96 -3.30
C LYS A 25 -5.83 25.97 -3.44
N VAL A 26 -6.65 25.83 -2.40
CA VAL A 26 -7.94 25.12 -2.51
C VAL A 26 -8.89 25.97 -3.34
N VAL A 27 -9.33 25.45 -4.47
CA VAL A 27 -10.22 26.16 -5.40
C VAL A 27 -11.66 25.65 -5.36
N ALA A 28 -11.85 24.38 -4.93
CA ALA A 28 -13.20 23.83 -4.77
C ALA A 28 -13.23 22.73 -3.70
N VAL A 29 -14.38 22.58 -3.06
CA VAL A 29 -14.77 21.41 -2.28
C VAL A 29 -16.13 20.96 -2.82
N GLY A 30 -16.17 19.77 -3.41
CA GLY A 30 -17.37 19.36 -4.15
C GLY A 30 -17.34 17.88 -4.53
N ASP A 31 -18.23 17.51 -5.42
CA ASP A 31 -18.36 16.14 -5.89
C ASP A 31 -17.27 15.78 -6.90
N VAL A 32 -16.61 14.65 -6.66
CA VAL A 32 -15.57 14.08 -7.54
C VAL A 32 -15.98 12.67 -7.92
N LYS A 33 -15.93 12.36 -9.22
CA LYS A 33 -16.19 11.02 -9.74
C LYS A 33 -14.91 10.20 -9.73
N LEU A 34 -14.94 9.08 -9.02
CA LEU A 34 -13.83 8.13 -8.93
C LEU A 34 -13.78 7.21 -10.16
N ALA A 35 -12.66 6.48 -10.32
CA ALA A 35 -12.43 5.57 -11.44
C ALA A 35 -13.51 4.48 -11.60
N ASN A 36 -14.12 4.04 -10.50
CA ASN A 36 -15.23 3.07 -10.48
C ASN A 36 -16.61 3.69 -10.75
N GLY A 37 -16.67 5.01 -11.03
CA GLY A 37 -17.92 5.74 -11.26
C GLY A 37 -18.63 6.25 -10.01
N ILE A 38 -18.16 5.90 -8.82
CA ILE A 38 -18.71 6.42 -7.55
C ILE A 38 -18.42 7.92 -7.43
N ILE A 39 -19.42 8.67 -6.97
CA ILE A 39 -19.27 10.10 -6.65
C ILE A 39 -19.04 10.25 -5.15
N THR A 40 -18.02 11.03 -4.80
CA THR A 40 -17.66 11.32 -3.41
C THR A 40 -17.28 12.79 -3.25
N LYS A 41 -17.21 13.28 -2.01
CA LYS A 41 -16.66 14.61 -1.74
C LYS A 41 -15.16 14.61 -1.91
N GLY A 42 -14.65 15.65 -2.55
CA GLY A 42 -13.22 15.86 -2.79
C GLY A 42 -12.83 17.31 -2.60
N VAL A 43 -11.53 17.53 -2.44
CA VAL A 43 -10.90 18.85 -2.37
C VAL A 43 -10.04 19.03 -3.62
N THR A 44 -10.36 20.07 -4.40
CA THR A 44 -9.57 20.43 -5.59
C THR A 44 -8.53 21.47 -5.20
N ILE A 45 -7.27 21.18 -5.49
CA ILE A 45 -6.14 22.06 -5.20
C ILE A 45 -5.50 22.45 -6.53
N GLU A 46 -5.41 23.76 -6.77
CA GLU A 46 -4.63 24.32 -7.86
C GLU A 46 -3.17 24.42 -7.42
N SER A 47 -2.27 23.76 -8.16
CA SER A 47 -0.84 23.70 -7.83
C SER A 47 -0.16 25.04 -8.01
N ASP A 48 0.74 25.40 -7.10
CA ASP A 48 1.70 26.49 -7.26
C ASP A 48 3.01 26.05 -7.96
N GLY A 49 3.14 24.77 -8.27
CA GLY A 49 4.33 24.17 -8.90
C GLY A 49 5.53 23.95 -7.97
N GLU A 50 5.46 24.37 -6.70
CA GLU A 50 6.62 24.40 -5.80
C GLU A 50 6.75 23.16 -4.89
N MET A 51 5.67 22.40 -4.69
CA MET A 51 5.64 21.21 -3.82
C MET A 51 6.13 21.49 -2.39
N ARG A 52 5.84 22.69 -1.85
CA ARG A 52 6.23 23.09 -0.50
C ARG A 52 5.62 22.19 0.56
N LEU A 53 6.44 21.68 1.46
CA LEU A 53 5.96 20.91 2.59
C LEU A 53 5.16 21.79 3.56
N TYR A 54 4.15 21.21 4.18
CA TYR A 54 3.44 21.88 5.29
C TYR A 54 4.37 22.03 6.50
N GLU A 55 4.47 23.24 7.05
CA GLU A 55 5.37 23.57 8.17
C GLU A 55 5.11 22.77 9.45
N GLY A 56 3.88 22.26 9.61
CA GLY A 56 3.51 21.42 10.75
C GLY A 56 3.96 19.96 10.66
N ILE A 57 4.66 19.55 9.61
CA ILE A 57 5.21 18.19 9.49
C ILE A 57 6.34 18.01 10.49
N LYS A 58 6.17 17.02 11.37
CA LYS A 58 7.19 16.60 12.33
C LYS A 58 7.02 15.12 12.66
N PRO A 59 8.12 14.41 12.93
CA PRO A 59 8.04 13.03 13.39
C PRO A 59 7.18 12.90 14.66
N PRO A 60 6.23 11.96 14.69
CA PRO A 60 5.49 11.69 15.92
C PRO A 60 6.37 10.95 16.94
N VAL A 61 6.15 11.21 18.22
CA VAL A 61 6.76 10.41 19.30
C VAL A 61 5.82 9.23 19.58
N VAL A 62 6.35 8.01 19.52
CA VAL A 62 5.59 6.77 19.70
C VAL A 62 6.36 5.85 20.62
N THR A 63 5.76 5.53 21.77
CA THR A 63 6.35 4.65 22.79
C THR A 63 5.47 3.45 23.14
N ASN A 64 4.19 3.49 22.73
CA ASN A 64 3.22 2.46 23.04
C ASN A 64 2.20 2.25 21.90
N LYS A 65 1.37 1.22 22.02
CA LYS A 65 0.35 0.84 21.04
C LYS A 65 -0.65 1.96 20.77
N ALA A 66 -1.14 2.66 21.78
CA ALA A 66 -2.15 3.70 21.59
C ALA A 66 -1.59 4.87 20.78
N GLU A 67 -0.37 5.30 21.09
CA GLU A 67 0.36 6.33 20.35
C GLU A 67 0.68 5.88 18.92
N LEU A 68 1.06 4.61 18.71
CA LEU A 68 1.27 4.06 17.38
C LEU A 68 -0.01 4.11 16.54
N CYS A 69 -1.14 3.64 17.10
CA CYS A 69 -2.42 3.67 16.38
C CYS A 69 -2.86 5.10 16.05
N ALA A 70 -2.70 6.03 16.98
CA ALA A 70 -2.99 7.45 16.74
C ALA A 70 -2.09 8.05 15.66
N ALA A 71 -0.79 7.82 15.72
CA ALA A 71 0.17 8.28 14.72
C ALA A 71 -0.12 7.69 13.33
N VAL A 72 -0.38 6.39 13.24
CA VAL A 72 -0.73 5.73 11.98
C VAL A 72 -2.05 6.26 11.41
N ARG A 73 -3.05 6.59 12.25
CA ARG A 73 -4.27 7.26 11.79
C ARG A 73 -3.94 8.62 11.20
N GLU A 74 -3.23 9.47 11.94
CA GLU A 74 -2.86 10.83 11.51
C GLU A 74 -2.00 10.83 10.23
N SER A 75 -1.23 9.80 9.97
CA SER A 75 -0.48 9.64 8.71
C SER A 75 -1.37 9.51 7.47
N GLY A 76 -2.66 9.19 7.67
CA GLY A 76 -3.60 8.89 6.59
C GLY A 76 -3.38 7.53 5.92
N LEU A 77 -2.61 6.64 6.55
CA LEU A 77 -2.28 5.33 5.99
C LEU A 77 -3.49 4.40 5.92
N VAL A 78 -3.67 3.82 4.75
CA VAL A 78 -4.56 2.69 4.50
C VAL A 78 -3.75 1.51 3.98
N GLY A 79 -4.32 0.31 3.98
CA GLY A 79 -3.67 -0.87 3.42
C GLY A 79 -3.27 -0.67 1.96
N LEU A 80 -1.97 -0.71 1.68
CA LEU A 80 -1.41 -0.38 0.36
C LEU A 80 -1.43 -1.55 -0.63
N GLY A 81 -1.84 -2.73 -0.21
CA GLY A 81 -1.98 -3.91 -1.08
C GLY A 81 -3.27 -3.95 -1.93
N GLY A 82 -4.04 -2.86 -2.00
CA GLY A 82 -5.22 -2.73 -2.85
C GLY A 82 -6.57 -2.61 -2.13
N ALA A 83 -6.76 -3.24 -0.96
CA ALA A 83 -8.03 -3.20 -0.24
C ALA A 83 -8.36 -1.84 0.40
N GLY A 84 -7.33 -1.03 0.71
CA GLY A 84 -7.53 0.32 1.25
C GLY A 84 -8.12 0.39 2.65
N PHE A 85 -8.10 -0.70 3.43
CA PHE A 85 -8.60 -0.72 4.80
C PHE A 85 -7.72 0.15 5.72
N PRO A 86 -8.28 1.00 6.61
CA PRO A 86 -7.50 1.87 7.48
C PRO A 86 -6.53 1.06 8.37
N THR A 87 -5.24 1.37 8.27
CA THR A 87 -4.19 0.56 8.91
C THR A 87 -4.24 0.64 10.43
N HIS A 88 -4.54 1.80 11.00
CA HIS A 88 -4.67 1.97 12.46
C HIS A 88 -5.76 1.08 13.07
N VAL A 89 -6.86 0.84 12.33
CA VAL A 89 -7.92 -0.09 12.78
C VAL A 89 -7.40 -1.52 12.84
N LYS A 90 -6.61 -1.92 11.85
CA LYS A 90 -5.97 -3.25 11.83
C LYS A 90 -4.96 -3.43 12.98
N LEU A 91 -4.24 -2.38 13.35
CA LEU A 91 -3.25 -2.39 14.44
C LEU A 91 -3.88 -2.23 15.83
N ASN A 92 -5.13 -1.77 15.90
CA ASN A 92 -5.86 -1.65 17.16
C ASN A 92 -6.38 -3.03 17.61
N ILE A 93 -5.44 -3.91 17.95
CA ILE A 93 -5.70 -5.27 18.39
C ILE A 93 -6.48 -5.25 19.71
N PRO A 94 -7.66 -5.90 19.81
CA PRO A 94 -8.40 -6.01 21.06
C PRO A 94 -7.58 -6.72 22.16
N GLU A 95 -7.68 -6.28 23.39
CA GLU A 95 -6.91 -6.82 24.51
C GLU A 95 -7.30 -8.26 24.88
N ASP A 96 -8.53 -8.66 24.56
CA ASP A 96 -9.05 -10.01 24.77
C ASP A 96 -8.56 -11.03 23.72
N LYS A 97 -7.78 -10.59 22.71
CA LYS A 97 -7.23 -11.47 21.68
C LYS A 97 -5.73 -11.68 21.85
N GLU A 98 -5.34 -12.93 22.06
CA GLU A 98 -3.94 -13.32 21.95
C GLU A 98 -3.48 -13.31 20.49
N ILE A 99 -2.78 -12.26 20.07
CA ILE A 99 -2.19 -12.17 18.75
C ILE A 99 -0.68 -12.21 18.90
N ASP A 100 -0.09 -13.30 18.46
CA ASP A 100 1.34 -13.60 18.63
C ASP A 100 2.16 -13.47 17.34
N THR A 101 1.51 -13.46 16.18
CA THR A 101 2.20 -13.53 14.90
C THR A 101 1.83 -12.37 13.96
N LEU A 102 2.86 -11.65 13.50
CA LEU A 102 2.74 -10.67 12.41
C LEU A 102 3.21 -11.32 11.10
N VAL A 103 2.38 -11.31 10.07
CA VAL A 103 2.74 -11.78 8.73
C VAL A 103 2.85 -10.58 7.79
N ILE A 104 4.03 -10.38 7.22
CA ILE A 104 4.28 -9.34 6.22
C ILE A 104 4.07 -9.96 4.85
N ASN A 105 3.07 -9.46 4.16
CA ASN A 105 2.72 -9.90 2.81
C ASN A 105 3.60 -9.17 1.78
N ALA A 106 4.64 -9.85 1.31
CA ALA A 106 5.46 -9.47 0.15
C ALA A 106 5.17 -10.38 -1.07
N ALA A 107 4.04 -11.10 -1.06
CA ALA A 107 3.56 -11.90 -2.18
C ALA A 107 2.68 -11.04 -3.09
N GLU A 108 3.23 -10.62 -4.21
CA GLU A 108 2.56 -9.82 -5.23
C GLU A 108 2.00 -10.73 -6.32
N CYS A 109 0.86 -11.41 -5.99
CA CYS A 109 0.31 -12.50 -6.80
C CYS A 109 -0.54 -12.04 -8.00
N GLU A 110 -0.86 -10.75 -8.11
CA GLU A 110 -1.58 -10.18 -9.25
C GLU A 110 -0.62 -10.03 -10.44
N PRO A 111 -0.92 -10.59 -11.63
CA PRO A 111 -0.11 -10.39 -12.82
C PRO A 111 0.05 -8.90 -13.16
N TYR A 112 1.17 -8.55 -13.78
CA TYR A 112 1.57 -7.18 -14.21
C TYR A 112 1.96 -6.23 -13.07
N ILE A 113 1.51 -6.41 -11.83
CA ILE A 113 1.85 -5.52 -10.72
C ILE A 113 3.26 -5.83 -10.22
N THR A 114 4.06 -4.78 -9.96
CA THR A 114 5.45 -4.90 -9.51
C THR A 114 5.86 -3.85 -8.48
N VAL A 115 4.90 -3.11 -7.92
CA VAL A 115 5.19 -2.03 -6.95
C VAL A 115 5.69 -2.55 -5.60
N ASP A 116 5.14 -3.67 -5.11
CA ASP A 116 5.59 -4.26 -3.84
C ASP A 116 6.97 -4.91 -4.00
N TYR A 117 7.25 -5.54 -5.16
CA TYR A 117 8.58 -6.01 -5.50
C TYR A 117 9.61 -4.87 -5.49
N ARG A 118 9.28 -3.71 -6.11
CA ARG A 118 10.17 -2.54 -6.11
C ARG A 118 10.36 -1.97 -4.71
N GLU A 119 9.30 -1.90 -3.91
CA GLU A 119 9.41 -1.48 -2.51
C GLU A 119 10.38 -2.40 -1.72
N CYS A 120 10.27 -3.71 -1.91
CA CYS A 120 11.16 -4.67 -1.26
C CYS A 120 12.62 -4.55 -1.72
N VAL A 121 12.88 -4.23 -2.99
CA VAL A 121 14.25 -4.11 -3.53
C VAL A 121 14.88 -2.76 -3.22
N GLU A 122 14.10 -1.68 -3.30
CA GLU A 122 14.63 -0.31 -3.21
C GLU A 122 14.58 0.26 -1.78
N ASN A 123 13.68 -0.26 -0.94
CA ASN A 123 13.41 0.25 0.40
C ASN A 123 13.40 -0.86 1.47
N ALA A 124 14.16 -1.93 1.27
CA ALA A 124 14.22 -3.08 2.18
C ALA A 124 14.55 -2.68 3.63
N GLU A 125 15.43 -1.71 3.83
CA GLU A 125 15.77 -1.18 5.16
C GLU A 125 14.55 -0.60 5.87
N ASN A 126 13.70 0.18 5.16
CA ASN A 126 12.46 0.69 5.74
C ASN A 126 11.45 -0.42 6.04
N VAL A 127 11.43 -1.49 5.23
CA VAL A 127 10.58 -2.66 5.51
C VAL A 127 11.01 -3.29 6.83
N LEU A 128 12.29 -3.63 6.99
CA LEU A 128 12.81 -4.27 8.20
C LEU A 128 12.67 -3.37 9.43
N LYS A 129 13.00 -2.08 9.33
CA LYS A 129 12.78 -1.09 10.40
C LYS A 129 11.30 -1.02 10.81
N GLY A 130 10.38 -1.04 9.85
CA GLY A 130 8.93 -1.05 10.13
C GLY A 130 8.47 -2.35 10.81
N VAL A 131 9.04 -3.48 10.43
CA VAL A 131 8.82 -4.79 11.06
C VAL A 131 9.24 -4.75 12.52
N GLU A 132 10.45 -4.29 12.83
CA GLU A 132 10.99 -4.18 14.18
C GLU A 132 10.14 -3.26 15.07
N ILE A 133 9.77 -2.08 14.55
CA ILE A 133 8.90 -1.13 15.26
C ILE A 133 7.57 -1.79 15.63
N LEU A 134 6.90 -2.42 14.67
CA LEU A 134 5.62 -3.09 14.89
C LEU A 134 5.74 -4.26 15.87
N LYS A 135 6.79 -5.09 15.71
CA LYS A 135 7.07 -6.20 16.62
C LYS A 135 7.24 -5.73 18.06
N ASN A 136 8.10 -4.73 18.26
CA ASN A 136 8.46 -4.26 19.59
C ASN A 136 7.30 -3.54 20.29
N ILE A 137 6.60 -2.64 19.60
CA ILE A 137 5.51 -1.84 20.21
C ILE A 137 4.25 -2.69 20.43
N LEU A 138 3.94 -3.62 19.51
CA LEU A 138 2.73 -4.45 19.61
C LEU A 138 2.97 -5.80 20.29
N GLY A 139 4.22 -6.15 20.60
CA GLY A 139 4.58 -7.35 21.35
C GLY A 139 4.43 -8.66 20.57
N PHE A 140 4.59 -8.66 19.25
CA PHE A 140 4.54 -9.90 18.47
C PHE A 140 5.70 -10.83 18.84
N LYS A 141 5.37 -12.10 19.13
CA LYS A 141 6.37 -13.14 19.43
C LYS A 141 7.09 -13.63 18.19
N GLN A 142 6.44 -13.54 17.03
CA GLN A 142 6.98 -13.96 15.75
C GLN A 142 6.56 -13.02 14.64
N VAL A 143 7.49 -12.75 13.71
CA VAL A 143 7.21 -12.05 12.44
C VAL A 143 7.65 -12.93 11.28
N ILE A 144 6.80 -13.08 10.27
CA ILE A 144 7.09 -13.84 9.06
C ILE A 144 6.98 -12.89 7.88
N ILE A 145 8.09 -12.63 7.19
CA ILE A 145 8.09 -11.91 5.93
C ILE A 145 7.96 -12.93 4.81
N ALA A 146 6.79 -12.97 4.17
CA ALA A 146 6.43 -13.99 3.20
C ALA A 146 6.63 -13.46 1.77
N ILE A 147 7.58 -14.07 1.05
CA ILE A 147 8.08 -13.65 -0.26
C ILE A 147 7.79 -14.75 -1.27
N GLU A 148 7.34 -14.44 -2.49
CA GLU A 148 7.15 -15.44 -3.54
C GLU A 148 8.48 -15.98 -4.09
N ASP A 149 8.50 -17.26 -4.46
CA ASP A 149 9.68 -17.98 -4.99
C ASP A 149 10.18 -17.42 -6.32
N ASN A 150 9.35 -16.67 -7.05
CA ASN A 150 9.74 -15.94 -8.26
C ASN A 150 10.45 -14.59 -7.98
N LYS A 151 10.73 -14.27 -6.71
CA LYS A 151 11.36 -13.01 -6.24
C LYS A 151 12.65 -13.28 -5.44
N PRO A 152 13.61 -14.08 -5.94
CA PRO A 152 14.81 -14.47 -5.18
C PRO A 152 15.63 -13.26 -4.72
N LYS A 153 15.72 -12.22 -5.57
CA LYS A 153 16.44 -10.97 -5.24
C LYS A 153 15.89 -10.27 -3.99
N VAL A 154 14.59 -10.31 -3.75
CA VAL A 154 13.99 -9.72 -2.53
C VAL A 154 14.49 -10.49 -1.30
N PHE A 155 14.47 -11.82 -1.39
CA PHE A 155 14.93 -12.68 -0.29
C PHE A 155 16.41 -12.44 0.03
N GLU A 156 17.26 -12.35 -0.99
CA GLU A 156 18.70 -12.08 -0.85
C GLU A 156 18.95 -10.73 -0.18
N ILE A 157 18.34 -9.65 -0.66
CA ILE A 157 18.51 -8.30 -0.10
C ILE A 157 18.04 -8.24 1.36
N MET A 158 16.85 -8.76 1.65
CA MET A 158 16.30 -8.72 3.02
C MET A 158 17.16 -9.55 3.98
N LYS A 159 17.66 -10.71 3.52
CA LYS A 159 18.56 -11.53 4.30
C LYS A 159 19.88 -10.82 4.57
N GLU A 160 20.48 -10.21 3.55
CA GLU A 160 21.73 -9.45 3.70
C GLU A 160 21.60 -8.33 4.73
N ILE A 161 20.48 -7.60 4.72
CA ILE A 161 20.23 -6.51 5.69
C ILE A 161 20.03 -7.09 7.09
N ALA A 162 19.20 -8.14 7.23
CA ALA A 162 18.95 -8.77 8.52
C ALA A 162 20.23 -9.41 9.12
N ASP A 163 21.14 -9.90 8.28
CA ASP A 163 22.43 -10.49 8.73
C ASP A 163 23.48 -9.43 9.10
N ARG A 164 23.33 -8.16 8.65
CA ARG A 164 24.23 -7.05 9.03
C ARG A 164 24.04 -6.60 10.47
N ASP A 165 22.81 -6.63 10.96
CA ASP A 165 22.51 -6.30 12.35
C ASP A 165 22.92 -7.48 13.22
N ASN A 166 24.00 -7.30 13.99
CA ASN A 166 24.61 -8.34 14.85
C ASN A 166 23.67 -8.89 15.94
N ASP A 167 22.56 -8.24 16.21
CA ASP A 167 21.46 -8.74 17.03
C ASP A 167 20.45 -9.49 16.15
N LYS A 168 20.79 -10.74 15.79
CA LYS A 168 19.84 -11.61 15.10
C LYS A 168 18.59 -11.79 15.96
N ASP A 169 17.51 -11.14 15.56
CA ASP A 169 16.21 -11.38 16.16
C ASP A 169 15.60 -12.65 15.56
N ASP A 170 15.80 -13.78 16.23
CA ASP A 170 15.26 -15.10 15.82
C ASP A 170 13.74 -15.11 15.66
N ALA A 171 13.06 -14.08 16.14
CA ALA A 171 11.62 -13.91 15.97
C ALA A 171 11.23 -13.41 14.57
N ILE A 172 12.15 -12.83 13.78
CA ILE A 172 11.90 -12.36 12.41
C ILE A 172 12.40 -13.41 11.42
N LYS A 173 11.47 -13.98 10.65
CA LYS A 173 11.77 -15.06 9.69
C LYS A 173 11.41 -14.64 8.28
N LEU A 174 12.32 -14.87 7.34
CA LEU A 174 12.03 -14.81 5.91
C LEU A 174 11.47 -16.17 5.46
N MET A 175 10.37 -16.17 4.75
CA MET A 175 9.73 -17.39 4.25
C MET A 175 9.46 -17.27 2.76
N THR A 176 9.91 -18.25 1.99
CA THR A 176 9.60 -18.37 0.56
C THR A 176 8.26 -19.08 0.38
N LEU A 177 7.34 -18.46 -0.37
CA LEU A 177 6.05 -19.02 -0.74
C LEU A 177 5.99 -19.32 -2.23
N ARG A 178 5.26 -20.38 -2.60
CA ARG A 178 5.04 -20.72 -4.01
C ARG A 178 4.23 -19.63 -4.71
N SER A 179 4.74 -19.14 -5.84
CA SER A 179 4.02 -18.20 -6.70
C SER A 179 2.78 -18.83 -7.29
N LYS A 180 1.61 -18.36 -6.86
CA LYS A 180 0.30 -18.74 -7.39
C LYS A 180 -0.75 -17.71 -6.99
N TYR A 181 -1.80 -17.58 -7.77
CA TYR A 181 -2.97 -16.81 -7.36
C TYR A 181 -3.97 -17.72 -6.61
N PRO A 182 -4.54 -17.30 -5.47
CA PRO A 182 -4.43 -16.01 -4.76
C PRO A 182 -3.49 -16.04 -3.52
N GLN A 183 -2.20 -16.31 -3.69
CA GLN A 183 -1.24 -16.46 -2.58
C GLN A 183 -1.19 -15.22 -1.66
N GLY A 184 -1.39 -14.01 -2.22
CA GLY A 184 -1.43 -12.74 -1.46
C GLY A 184 -2.74 -12.48 -0.70
N ALA A 185 -3.77 -13.33 -0.82
CA ALA A 185 -5.00 -13.18 -0.04
C ALA A 185 -4.73 -13.46 1.44
N GLU A 186 -5.24 -12.61 2.36
CA GLU A 186 -4.90 -12.67 3.79
C GLU A 186 -5.06 -14.06 4.42
N LYS A 187 -6.17 -14.75 4.15
CA LYS A 187 -6.43 -16.10 4.70
C LYS A 187 -5.47 -17.16 4.14
N MET A 188 -5.14 -17.05 2.86
CA MET A 188 -4.15 -17.91 2.22
C MET A 188 -2.75 -17.66 2.75
N MET A 189 -2.43 -16.38 2.97
CA MET A 189 -1.17 -15.95 3.57
C MET A 189 -0.99 -16.52 4.96
N VAL A 190 -2.00 -16.38 5.84
CA VAL A 190 -1.98 -16.96 7.19
C VAL A 190 -1.78 -18.47 7.14
N LEU A 191 -2.55 -19.18 6.30
CA LEU A 191 -2.41 -20.63 6.16
C LEU A 191 -1.02 -21.03 5.69
N SER A 192 -0.50 -20.37 4.66
CA SER A 192 0.80 -20.71 4.07
C SER A 192 1.97 -20.37 5.02
N ALA A 193 1.88 -19.26 5.74
CA ALA A 193 2.96 -18.80 6.61
C ALA A 193 2.96 -19.47 7.99
N THR A 194 1.79 -19.83 8.53
CA THR A 194 1.67 -20.31 9.92
C THR A 194 1.04 -21.68 10.07
N GLY A 195 0.43 -22.24 9.03
CA GLY A 195 -0.38 -23.45 9.10
C GLY A 195 -1.77 -23.25 9.74
N ARG A 196 -2.06 -22.06 10.29
CA ARG A 196 -3.34 -21.75 10.95
C ARG A 196 -4.43 -21.53 9.91
N LYS A 197 -5.61 -22.11 10.13
CA LYS A 197 -6.76 -21.97 9.22
C LYS A 197 -7.73 -20.93 9.76
N VAL A 198 -7.93 -19.84 9.01
CA VAL A 198 -8.95 -18.83 9.34
C VAL A 198 -10.33 -19.33 8.92
N PRO A 199 -11.27 -19.58 9.86
CA PRO A 199 -12.60 -20.10 9.53
C PRO A 199 -13.40 -19.15 8.62
N PRO A 200 -14.45 -19.63 7.94
CA PRO A 200 -15.39 -18.78 7.23
C PRO A 200 -15.99 -17.71 8.15
N GLY A 201 -16.11 -16.48 7.64
CA GLY A 201 -16.62 -15.33 8.41
C GLY A 201 -15.66 -14.76 9.46
N LYS A 202 -14.53 -15.41 9.76
CA LYS A 202 -13.53 -14.97 10.73
C LYS A 202 -12.37 -14.20 10.07
N LEU A 203 -11.61 -13.47 10.90
CA LEU A 203 -10.46 -12.66 10.51
C LEU A 203 -9.14 -13.34 10.94
N PRO A 204 -7.98 -12.95 10.38
CA PRO A 204 -6.67 -13.41 10.84
C PRO A 204 -6.46 -13.28 12.36
N ALA A 205 -6.98 -12.20 12.96
CA ALA A 205 -6.92 -11.96 14.41
C ALA A 205 -7.58 -13.07 15.24
N ASP A 206 -8.60 -13.77 14.70
CA ASP A 206 -9.28 -14.87 15.40
C ASP A 206 -8.41 -16.14 15.49
N VAL A 207 -7.29 -16.16 14.78
CA VAL A 207 -6.29 -17.24 14.84
C VAL A 207 -4.91 -16.74 15.25
N GLY A 208 -4.86 -15.59 15.96
CA GLY A 208 -3.65 -15.05 16.54
C GLY A 208 -2.69 -14.37 15.54
N CYS A 209 -3.18 -13.95 14.37
CA CYS A 209 -2.37 -13.36 13.32
C CYS A 209 -2.83 -11.96 12.93
N VAL A 210 -1.87 -11.08 12.60
CA VAL A 210 -2.11 -9.85 11.84
C VAL A 210 -1.35 -9.96 10.52
N VAL A 211 -2.00 -9.60 9.41
CA VAL A 211 -1.37 -9.59 8.08
C VAL A 211 -1.25 -8.14 7.61
N MET A 212 -0.04 -7.73 7.21
CA MET A 212 0.21 -6.40 6.67
C MET A 212 0.93 -6.46 5.33
N ASN A 213 0.52 -5.60 4.40
CA ASN A 213 1.24 -5.43 3.15
C ASN A 213 2.60 -4.78 3.38
N VAL A 214 3.62 -5.22 2.67
CA VAL A 214 5.02 -4.78 2.82
C VAL A 214 5.19 -3.27 2.64
N ALA A 215 4.53 -2.65 1.65
CA ALA A 215 4.62 -1.20 1.43
C ALA A 215 3.97 -0.39 2.58
N SER A 216 2.92 -0.93 3.21
CA SER A 216 2.30 -0.30 4.39
C SER A 216 3.27 -0.29 5.57
N VAL A 217 4.03 -1.36 5.77
CA VAL A 217 5.03 -1.49 6.85
C VAL A 217 6.20 -0.54 6.61
N ALA A 218 6.74 -0.51 5.40
CA ALA A 218 7.81 0.43 5.03
C ALA A 218 7.36 1.90 5.18
N PHE A 219 6.10 2.19 4.85
CA PHE A 219 5.55 3.54 5.06
C PHE A 219 5.49 3.92 6.54
N ILE A 220 5.12 3.02 7.44
CA ILE A 220 5.10 3.30 8.89
C ILE A 220 6.49 3.73 9.37
N ALA A 221 7.55 3.02 9.00
CA ALA A 221 8.91 3.40 9.34
C ALA A 221 9.26 4.82 8.87
N ARG A 222 9.02 5.10 7.59
CA ARG A 222 9.27 6.43 7.00
C ARG A 222 8.45 7.54 7.67
N TYR A 223 7.19 7.27 8.01
CA TYR A 223 6.34 8.25 8.67
C TYR A 223 6.83 8.57 10.08
N LEU A 224 7.16 7.57 10.87
CA LEU A 224 7.66 7.75 12.23
C LEU A 224 9.01 8.49 12.26
N GLU A 225 9.81 8.34 11.21
CA GLU A 225 11.08 9.05 11.07
C GLU A 225 10.93 10.49 10.57
N THR A 226 9.99 10.75 9.67
CA THR A 226 9.93 12.02 8.92
C THR A 226 8.69 12.85 9.21
N GLY A 227 7.63 12.28 9.76
CA GLY A 227 6.32 12.89 9.89
C GLY A 227 5.57 13.09 8.57
N LYS A 228 6.12 12.65 7.42
CA LYS A 228 5.49 12.85 6.10
C LYS A 228 4.30 11.91 5.91
N THR A 229 3.13 12.49 5.79
CA THR A 229 1.85 11.77 5.63
C THR A 229 1.72 11.08 4.26
N LEU A 230 0.70 10.23 4.10
CA LEU A 230 0.45 9.51 2.84
C LEU A 230 -0.09 10.44 1.76
N VAL A 231 0.80 11.05 1.00
CA VAL A 231 0.50 12.00 -0.08
C VAL A 231 0.81 11.47 -1.48
N SER A 232 1.49 10.33 -1.58
CA SER A 232 1.86 9.72 -2.86
C SER A 232 1.74 8.21 -2.83
N ARG A 233 1.56 7.60 -4.00
CA ARG A 233 1.49 6.16 -4.21
C ARG A 233 2.48 5.70 -5.27
N SER A 234 3.06 4.53 -5.07
CA SER A 234 3.71 3.78 -6.15
C SER A 234 2.62 3.05 -6.95
N VAL A 235 2.66 3.19 -8.27
CA VAL A 235 1.66 2.63 -9.20
C VAL A 235 2.39 1.97 -10.35
N THR A 236 2.08 0.72 -10.65
CA THR A 236 2.49 0.05 -11.89
C THR A 236 1.59 0.52 -13.02
N VAL A 237 2.17 1.05 -14.09
CA VAL A 237 1.46 1.39 -15.33
C VAL A 237 1.93 0.41 -16.40
N ASP A 238 1.05 -0.49 -16.85
CA ASP A 238 1.42 -1.58 -17.75
C ASP A 238 0.24 -2.03 -18.63
N GLY A 239 0.47 -3.07 -19.41
CA GLY A 239 -0.48 -3.69 -20.33
C GLY A 239 -0.17 -3.42 -21.80
N GLY A 240 -0.73 -4.25 -22.66
CA GLY A 240 -0.42 -4.24 -24.10
C GLY A 240 -0.70 -2.93 -24.84
N ALA A 241 -1.52 -2.04 -24.28
CA ALA A 241 -1.83 -0.74 -24.88
C ALA A 241 -0.91 0.40 -24.43
N ILE A 242 -0.16 0.27 -23.32
CA ILE A 242 0.74 1.34 -22.83
C ILE A 242 2.00 1.41 -23.69
N LYS A 243 2.40 2.63 -24.03
CA LYS A 243 3.59 2.84 -24.88
C LYS A 243 4.89 2.55 -24.13
N ASN A 244 5.06 3.12 -22.93
CA ASN A 244 6.26 2.98 -22.10
C ASN A 244 5.88 2.50 -20.70
N PRO A 245 5.66 1.19 -20.47
CA PRO A 245 5.32 0.66 -19.15
C PRO A 245 6.40 0.97 -18.11
N LYS A 246 5.98 1.33 -16.89
CA LYS A 246 6.89 1.61 -15.77
C LYS A 246 6.17 1.65 -14.43
N ASN A 247 6.93 1.57 -13.36
CA ASN A 247 6.47 1.94 -12.02
C ASN A 247 6.70 3.44 -11.80
N LEU A 248 5.70 4.11 -11.25
CA LEU A 248 5.73 5.55 -10.97
C LEU A 248 5.36 5.80 -9.52
N ARG A 249 5.98 6.80 -8.91
CA ARG A 249 5.49 7.39 -7.66
C ARG A 249 4.72 8.65 -8.00
N VAL A 250 3.40 8.63 -7.75
CA VAL A 250 2.50 9.72 -8.14
C VAL A 250 1.82 10.34 -6.92
N PRO A 251 1.58 11.66 -6.88
CA PRO A 251 0.72 12.29 -5.89
C PRO A 251 -0.69 11.67 -5.95
N ILE A 252 -1.28 11.37 -4.79
CA ILE A 252 -2.68 10.93 -4.73
C ILE A 252 -3.56 12.09 -5.19
N GLY A 253 -4.53 11.81 -6.04
CA GLY A 253 -5.35 12.84 -6.69
C GLY A 253 -4.94 13.18 -8.13
N THR A 254 -3.77 12.71 -8.60
CA THR A 254 -3.36 12.86 -10.00
C THR A 254 -4.35 12.17 -10.93
N ASN A 255 -4.76 12.84 -12.01
CA ASN A 255 -5.62 12.23 -13.02
C ASN A 255 -4.97 11.02 -13.67
N ILE A 256 -5.75 9.98 -13.89
CA ILE A 256 -5.28 8.76 -14.58
C ILE A 256 -4.76 9.10 -15.99
N GLN A 257 -5.39 10.07 -16.69
CA GLN A 257 -4.93 10.50 -18.02
C GLN A 257 -3.51 11.05 -17.98
N ASP A 258 -3.19 11.91 -17.00
CA ASP A 258 -1.85 12.52 -16.88
C ASP A 258 -0.78 11.45 -16.66
N ILE A 259 -1.11 10.40 -15.90
CA ILE A 259 -0.20 9.27 -15.66
C ILE A 259 0.03 8.47 -16.95
N ILE A 260 -1.02 8.22 -17.72
CA ILE A 260 -0.94 7.54 -19.02
C ILE A 260 -0.11 8.37 -19.99
N ASP A 261 -0.34 9.68 -20.05
CA ASP A 261 0.40 10.61 -20.94
C ASP A 261 1.88 10.68 -20.55
N TYR A 262 2.20 10.68 -19.25
CA TYR A 262 3.58 10.58 -18.78
C TYR A 262 4.26 9.27 -19.21
N CYS A 263 3.50 8.20 -19.39
CA CYS A 263 3.95 6.94 -19.97
C CYS A 263 4.03 6.95 -21.50
N GLY A 264 3.88 8.12 -22.13
CA GLY A 264 3.91 8.32 -23.58
C GLY A 264 2.57 8.03 -24.28
N GLY A 265 1.49 7.90 -23.52
CA GLY A 265 0.16 7.60 -24.01
C GLY A 265 -0.04 6.12 -24.39
N PHE A 266 -1.09 5.89 -25.15
CA PHE A 266 -1.38 4.57 -25.70
C PHE A 266 -0.65 4.37 -27.02
N LYS A 267 -0.12 3.16 -27.26
CA LYS A 267 0.40 2.74 -28.57
C LYS A 267 -0.69 2.11 -29.46
N SER A 268 -1.84 1.77 -28.87
CA SER A 268 -3.03 1.28 -29.54
C SER A 268 -4.25 1.58 -28.67
N GLU A 269 -5.43 1.67 -29.27
CA GLU A 269 -6.70 1.89 -28.57
C GLU A 269 -6.90 0.85 -27.47
N PRO A 270 -7.04 1.22 -26.18
CA PRO A 270 -7.27 0.26 -25.14
C PRO A 270 -8.72 -0.25 -25.16
N ARG A 271 -8.89 -1.55 -25.18
CA ARG A 271 -10.21 -2.18 -25.04
C ARG A 271 -10.65 -2.29 -23.59
N LYS A 272 -9.69 -2.30 -22.67
CA LYS A 272 -9.96 -2.39 -21.23
C LYS A 272 -8.91 -1.62 -20.45
N LEU A 273 -9.40 -0.76 -19.56
CA LEU A 273 -8.61 -0.07 -18.54
C LEU A 273 -9.00 -0.60 -17.17
N ILE A 274 -8.02 -0.93 -16.35
CA ILE A 274 -8.22 -1.50 -15.02
C ILE A 274 -7.39 -0.70 -14.01
N SER A 275 -8.02 -0.36 -12.89
CA SER A 275 -7.34 0.11 -11.69
C SER A 275 -7.15 -1.06 -10.74
N GLY A 276 -5.89 -1.39 -10.43
CA GLY A 276 -5.49 -2.61 -9.73
C GLY A 276 -5.09 -3.74 -10.69
N GLY A 277 -4.99 -4.96 -10.18
CA GLY A 277 -4.61 -6.14 -10.95
C GLY A 277 -5.73 -6.70 -11.83
N PRO A 278 -5.39 -7.58 -12.78
CA PRO A 278 -6.39 -8.13 -13.72
C PRO A 278 -7.38 -9.08 -13.05
N MET A 279 -7.08 -9.59 -11.84
CA MET A 279 -7.92 -10.55 -11.11
C MET A 279 -8.90 -9.85 -10.17
N MET A 280 -8.46 -8.83 -9.42
CA MET A 280 -9.24 -8.15 -8.38
C MET A 280 -9.49 -6.66 -8.68
N GLY A 281 -8.85 -6.11 -9.71
CA GLY A 281 -9.01 -4.71 -10.09
C GLY A 281 -10.40 -4.41 -10.64
N ILE A 282 -10.69 -3.12 -10.75
CA ILE A 282 -11.95 -2.59 -11.25
C ILE A 282 -11.77 -1.94 -12.62
N ALA A 283 -12.78 -2.03 -13.48
CA ALA A 283 -12.77 -1.31 -14.75
C ALA A 283 -12.83 0.20 -14.50
N ILE A 284 -12.02 0.95 -15.25
CA ILE A 284 -11.97 2.42 -15.18
C ILE A 284 -13.05 2.97 -16.12
N CYS A 285 -13.96 3.77 -15.56
CA CYS A 285 -15.04 4.42 -16.31
C CYS A 285 -14.60 5.72 -16.99
N SER A 286 -13.57 6.38 -16.44
CA SER A 286 -13.05 7.64 -16.96
C SER A 286 -11.59 7.82 -16.56
N THR A 287 -10.75 8.22 -17.51
CA THR A 287 -9.34 8.58 -17.26
C THR A 287 -9.19 9.96 -16.61
N GLN A 288 -10.25 10.76 -16.54
CA GLN A 288 -10.28 12.01 -15.78
C GLN A 288 -10.50 11.79 -14.27
N ALA A 289 -10.63 10.54 -13.84
CA ALA A 289 -10.73 10.21 -12.42
C ALA A 289 -9.35 10.29 -11.73
N PRO A 290 -9.32 10.68 -10.45
CA PRO A 290 -8.07 10.73 -9.69
C PRO A 290 -7.60 9.35 -9.24
N ILE A 291 -6.28 9.20 -9.07
CA ILE A 291 -5.68 8.11 -8.30
C ILE A 291 -6.05 8.25 -6.82
N CYS A 292 -6.47 7.16 -6.22
CA CYS A 292 -6.78 7.06 -4.80
C CYS A 292 -5.69 6.31 -4.02
N LYS A 293 -5.75 6.36 -2.69
CA LYS A 293 -4.78 5.72 -1.79
C LYS A 293 -4.57 4.23 -2.03
N GLN A 294 -5.61 3.49 -2.41
CA GLN A 294 -5.57 2.04 -2.64
C GLN A 294 -5.10 1.62 -4.03
N ASN A 295 -4.98 2.56 -4.98
CA ASN A 295 -4.58 2.21 -6.34
C ASN A 295 -3.09 1.83 -6.40
N ASN A 296 -2.77 0.62 -6.81
CA ASN A 296 -1.41 0.10 -6.95
C ASN A 296 -1.02 -0.20 -8.40
N ALA A 297 -1.99 -0.19 -9.32
CA ALA A 297 -1.74 -0.37 -10.74
C ALA A 297 -2.79 0.32 -11.61
N LEU A 298 -2.36 0.69 -12.82
CA LEU A 298 -3.18 1.11 -13.97
C LEU A 298 -2.80 0.22 -15.14
N LEU A 299 -3.71 -0.65 -15.58
CA LEU A 299 -3.46 -1.60 -16.66
C LEU A 299 -4.33 -1.27 -17.85
N ALA A 300 -3.71 -1.21 -19.05
CA ALA A 300 -4.38 -0.95 -20.31
C ALA A 300 -4.15 -2.09 -21.31
N PHE A 301 -5.20 -2.79 -21.67
CA PHE A 301 -5.16 -3.93 -22.57
C PHE A 301 -5.77 -3.60 -23.94
N ALA A 302 -5.03 -3.89 -25.01
CA ALA A 302 -5.44 -3.63 -26.39
C ALA A 302 -6.22 -4.78 -27.01
N ASP A 303 -5.87 -6.03 -26.69
CA ASP A 303 -6.44 -7.24 -27.30
C ASP A 303 -6.98 -8.21 -26.23
N ARG A 304 -7.91 -9.08 -26.66
CA ARG A 304 -8.37 -10.22 -25.85
C ARG A 304 -7.23 -11.19 -25.51
N LYS A 305 -6.22 -11.32 -26.37
CA LYS A 305 -5.05 -12.16 -26.14
C LYS A 305 -4.20 -11.71 -24.98
N ASP A 306 -4.21 -10.42 -24.65
CA ASP A 306 -3.54 -9.88 -23.45
C ASP A 306 -4.25 -10.28 -22.15
N LEU A 307 -5.56 -10.60 -22.24
CA LEU A 307 -6.41 -10.95 -21.11
C LEU A 307 -6.55 -12.46 -20.91
N ILE A 308 -6.20 -13.26 -21.92
CA ILE A 308 -6.33 -14.72 -21.93
C ILE A 308 -4.97 -15.30 -22.32
N LYS A 309 -4.02 -15.30 -21.38
CA LYS A 309 -2.88 -16.23 -21.50
C LYS A 309 -3.35 -17.59 -21.02
N LYS A 310 -3.40 -18.53 -21.96
CA LYS A 310 -3.58 -19.95 -21.65
C LYS A 310 -2.39 -20.47 -20.85
#